data_6ae9d33db754ee928a4b51bea2f31b65
#
_entry.id   6ae9d33db754ee928a4b51bea2f31b65
#
_cell.length_a   1.000
_cell.length_b   1.000
_cell.length_c   1.000
_cell.angle_alpha   90.00
_cell.angle_beta   90.00
_cell.angle_gamma   90.00
#
_symmetry.space_group_name_H-M   'P 1'
#
loop_
_entity.id
_entity.type
_entity.pdbx_description
1 polymer ?
#
loop_
_entity_poly.entity_id
_entity_poly.type
_entity_poly.pdbx_seq_one_letter_code
_entity_poly.pdbx_strand_id
1 'polypeptide(L)'
;MEIIGAVEAEVFVRSELPHLDVFVRLCDVDRRGRSWNICDGLVRISPTTFAADPTGAVRVAVPLWPVAHRFAAGHRLRVQICGGAHPRYARNPGTGEPLGTAITLQAGWREILHDPRHPSAVVLPIARDVPSES
;
A
#
# COMPACT_ATOMS: atom_id res chain seq x y z
N MET A 1 -1.29 17.41 -12.10
CA MET A 1 -0.60 17.29 -10.81
C MET A 1 0.69 16.52 -11.04
N GLU A 2 1.78 17.01 -10.50
CA GLU A 2 3.10 16.37 -10.61
C GLU A 2 3.59 15.98 -9.22
N ILE A 3 4.14 14.78 -9.08
CA ILE A 3 4.73 14.28 -7.84
C ILE A 3 6.19 13.92 -8.08
N ILE A 4 7.06 14.32 -7.15
CA ILE A 4 8.49 14.02 -7.19
C ILE A 4 8.95 13.68 -5.78
N GLY A 5 9.39 12.46 -5.56
CA GLY A 5 9.92 12.00 -4.28
C GLY A 5 9.29 10.72 -3.75
N ALA A 6 9.45 10.50 -2.46
CA ALA A 6 8.93 9.32 -1.77
C ALA A 6 7.41 9.41 -1.60
N VAL A 7 6.73 8.32 -1.92
CA VAL A 7 5.30 8.12 -1.67
C VAL A 7 5.14 7.20 -0.47
N GLU A 8 4.18 7.49 0.40
CA GLU A 8 3.84 6.64 1.54
C GLU A 8 2.34 6.39 1.60
N ALA A 9 1.95 5.17 1.91
CA ALA A 9 0.57 4.85 2.25
C ALA A 9 0.46 4.55 3.75
N GLU A 10 -0.55 5.09 4.38
CA GLU A 10 -0.97 4.72 5.72
C GLU A 10 -2.25 3.89 5.61
N VAL A 11 -2.19 2.65 6.06
CA VAL A 11 -3.28 1.69 5.92
C VAL A 11 -3.67 1.15 7.29
N PHE A 12 -4.95 1.24 7.61
CA PHE A 12 -5.52 0.58 8.78
C PHE A 12 -6.14 -0.74 8.34
N VAL A 13 -5.63 -1.84 8.87
CA VAL A 13 -6.04 -3.19 8.49
C VAL A 13 -6.46 -4.00 9.70
N ARG A 14 -7.54 -4.75 9.56
CA ARG A 14 -7.96 -5.78 10.51
C ARG A 14 -7.96 -7.12 9.80
N SER A 15 -7.51 -8.15 10.48
CA SER A 15 -7.38 -9.50 9.90
C SER A 15 -7.67 -10.55 10.97
N GLU A 16 -8.20 -11.69 10.55
CA GLU A 16 -8.32 -12.86 11.43
C GLU A 16 -6.98 -13.59 11.61
N LEU A 17 -6.03 -13.39 10.69
CA LEU A 17 -4.71 -13.99 10.80
C LEU A 17 -3.68 -12.97 11.30
N PRO A 18 -2.80 -13.39 12.24
CA PRO A 18 -1.77 -12.50 12.79
C PRO A 18 -0.59 -12.25 11.83
N HIS A 19 -0.41 -13.10 10.83
CA HIS A 19 0.64 -12.99 9.82
C HIS A 19 0.01 -12.66 8.47
N LEU A 20 0.31 -11.48 7.92
CA LEU A 20 -0.21 -11.04 6.63
C LEU A 20 0.74 -10.04 5.97
N ASP A 21 0.57 -9.87 4.67
CA ASP A 21 1.22 -8.81 3.91
C ASP A 21 0.21 -7.73 3.56
N VAL A 22 0.66 -6.48 3.55
CA VAL A 22 -0.04 -5.34 2.98
C VAL A 22 0.79 -4.82 1.82
N PHE A 23 0.31 -5.06 0.61
CA PHE A 23 0.87 -4.52 -0.61
C PHE A 23 0.04 -3.33 -1.07
N VAL A 24 0.70 -2.23 -1.39
CA VAL A 24 0.05 -1.02 -1.90
C VAL A 24 0.69 -0.63 -3.23
N ARG A 25 -0.15 -0.28 -4.19
CA ARG A 25 0.27 0.21 -5.50
C ARG A 25 -0.47 1.50 -5.85
N LEU A 26 0.29 2.51 -6.26
CA LEU A 26 -0.24 3.73 -6.85
C LEU A 26 -0.30 3.57 -8.36
N CYS A 27 -1.44 3.90 -8.95
CA CYS A 27 -1.67 3.83 -10.38
C CYS A 27 -2.21 5.15 -10.93
N ASP A 28 -1.92 5.39 -12.19
CA ASP A 28 -2.52 6.44 -13.01
C ASP A 28 -3.54 5.79 -13.95
N VAL A 29 -4.79 6.21 -13.88
CA VAL A 29 -5.86 5.71 -14.75
C VAL A 29 -6.17 6.78 -15.80
N ASP A 30 -5.90 6.47 -17.05
CA ASP A 30 -6.13 7.38 -18.18
C ASP A 30 -7.62 7.56 -18.50
N ARG A 31 -7.92 8.46 -19.43
CA ARG A 31 -9.29 8.78 -19.85
C ARG A 31 -10.02 7.60 -20.51
N ARG A 32 -9.27 6.60 -20.99
CA ARG A 32 -9.81 5.37 -21.58
C ARG A 32 -10.01 4.26 -20.54
N GLY A 33 -9.67 4.53 -19.26
CA GLY A 33 -9.81 3.57 -18.16
C GLY A 33 -8.62 2.61 -18.01
N ARG A 34 -7.54 2.79 -18.78
CA ARG A 34 -6.33 1.97 -18.65
C ARG A 34 -5.56 2.41 -17.41
N SER A 35 -5.15 1.44 -16.60
CA SER A 35 -4.43 1.65 -15.35
C SER A 35 -2.93 1.41 -15.56
N TRP A 36 -2.13 2.42 -15.26
CA TRP A 36 -0.67 2.37 -15.35
C TRP A 36 -0.06 2.33 -13.96
N ASN A 37 0.82 1.37 -13.70
CA ASN A 37 1.51 1.25 -12.43
C ASN A 37 2.57 2.35 -12.31
N ILE A 38 2.55 3.11 -11.21
CA ILE A 38 3.49 4.20 -10.96
C ILE A 38 4.56 3.75 -9.96
N CYS A 39 4.15 3.33 -8.77
CA CYS A 39 5.04 2.79 -7.75
C CYS A 39 4.26 1.87 -6.82
N ASP A 40 4.99 1.06 -6.07
CA ASP A 40 4.41 0.14 -5.11
C ASP A 40 5.35 -0.11 -3.92
N GLY A 41 4.83 -0.78 -2.90
CA GLY A 41 5.56 -1.22 -1.73
C GLY A 41 4.81 -2.32 -1.00
N LEU A 42 5.51 -3.03 -0.12
CA LEU A 42 4.95 -4.11 0.67
C LEU A 42 5.50 -4.07 2.09
N VAL A 43 4.63 -4.30 3.07
CA VAL A 43 5.01 -4.49 4.48
C VAL A 43 4.45 -5.82 4.96
N ARG A 44 5.28 -6.58 5.67
CA ARG A 44 4.90 -7.81 6.35
C ARG A 44 4.55 -7.54 7.78
N ILE A 45 3.37 -7.99 8.17
CA ILE A 45 2.84 -7.84 9.51
C ILE A 45 2.97 -9.17 10.25
N SER A 46 3.45 -9.07 11.49
CA SER A 46 3.47 -10.16 12.45
C SER A 46 3.10 -9.65 13.83
N PRO A 47 2.71 -10.50 14.78
CA PRO A 47 2.38 -10.09 16.15
C PRO A 47 3.52 -9.38 16.88
N THR A 48 4.77 -9.62 16.46
CA THR A 48 5.97 -9.05 17.08
C THR A 48 6.35 -7.68 16.50
N THR A 49 5.84 -7.33 15.31
CA THR A 49 6.21 -6.09 14.61
C THR A 49 5.15 -5.02 14.64
N PHE A 50 3.89 -5.41 14.87
CA PHE A 50 2.76 -4.49 14.88
C PHE A 50 1.80 -4.81 16.03
N ALA A 51 1.31 -3.76 16.70
CA ALA A 51 0.28 -3.87 17.71
C ALA A 51 -1.09 -3.44 17.18
N ALA A 52 -2.11 -4.21 17.49
CA ALA A 52 -3.49 -3.84 17.21
C ALA A 52 -4.02 -2.85 18.25
N ASP A 53 -4.89 -1.94 17.82
CA ASP A 53 -5.65 -1.10 18.70
C ASP A 53 -6.79 -1.90 19.40
N PRO A 54 -7.57 -1.28 20.34
CA PRO A 54 -8.69 -1.97 20.99
C PRO A 54 -9.77 -2.49 20.04
N THR A 55 -9.84 -2.00 18.79
CA THR A 55 -10.78 -2.48 17.77
C THR A 55 -10.23 -3.67 16.97
N GLY A 56 -8.99 -4.04 17.21
CA GLY A 56 -8.27 -5.06 16.43
C GLY A 56 -7.63 -4.54 15.16
N ALA A 57 -7.67 -3.23 14.92
CA ALA A 57 -7.03 -2.62 13.75
C ALA A 57 -5.54 -2.38 13.99
N VAL A 58 -4.74 -2.63 12.96
CA VAL A 58 -3.30 -2.33 12.92
C VAL A 58 -3.08 -1.18 11.96
N ARG A 59 -2.35 -0.16 12.42
CA ARG A 59 -1.90 0.95 11.58
C ARG A 59 -0.57 0.59 10.92
N VAL A 60 -0.52 0.62 9.61
CA VAL A 60 0.65 0.22 8.83
C VAL A 60 1.08 1.35 7.92
N ALA A 61 2.32 1.82 8.09
CA ALA A 61 2.97 2.70 7.12
C ALA A 61 3.64 1.85 6.06
N VAL A 62 3.27 2.03 4.80
CA VAL A 62 3.82 1.31 3.65
C VAL A 62 4.59 2.30 2.79
N PRO A 63 5.93 2.31 2.87
CA PRO A 63 6.73 3.12 1.96
C PRO A 63 6.66 2.54 0.55
N LEU A 64 6.35 3.38 -0.42
CA LEU A 64 6.41 3.04 -1.84
C LEU A 64 7.72 3.58 -2.42
N TRP A 65 8.15 3.03 -3.57
CA TRP A 65 9.34 3.51 -4.24
C TRP A 65 9.21 5.00 -4.62
N PRO A 66 10.27 5.79 -4.47
CA PRO A 66 10.29 7.17 -4.94
C PRO A 66 10.00 7.24 -6.43
N VAL A 67 9.31 8.29 -6.83
CA VAL A 67 8.85 8.44 -8.21
C VAL A 67 8.89 9.91 -8.65
N ALA A 68 9.04 10.13 -9.95
CA ALA A 68 8.73 11.38 -10.61
C ALA A 68 7.65 11.08 -11.66
N HIS A 69 6.43 11.57 -11.45
CA HIS A 69 5.29 11.28 -12.31
C HIS A 69 4.34 12.46 -12.42
N ARG A 70 3.83 12.69 -13.64
CA ARG A 70 2.83 13.70 -13.91
C ARG A 70 1.49 13.06 -14.27
N PHE A 71 0.51 13.27 -13.42
CA PHE A 71 -0.88 12.92 -13.71
C PHE A 71 -1.47 13.95 -14.67
N ALA A 72 -1.82 13.54 -15.88
CA ALA A 72 -2.41 14.42 -16.88
C ALA A 72 -3.83 14.84 -16.47
N ALA A 73 -4.29 15.95 -17.04
CA ALA A 73 -5.66 16.41 -16.81
C ALA A 73 -6.69 15.38 -17.29
N GLY A 74 -7.68 15.07 -16.44
CA GLY A 74 -8.71 14.05 -16.69
C GLY A 74 -8.27 12.63 -16.39
N HIS A 75 -7.04 12.40 -15.93
CA HIS A 75 -6.62 11.13 -15.35
C HIS A 75 -7.09 11.01 -13.89
N ARG A 76 -7.09 9.80 -13.37
CA ARG A 76 -7.53 9.50 -12.00
C ARG A 76 -6.42 8.74 -11.26
N LEU A 77 -6.20 9.14 -10.01
CA LEU A 77 -5.43 8.36 -9.06
C LEU A 77 -6.19 7.08 -8.68
N ARG A 78 -5.47 5.97 -8.68
CA ARG A 78 -5.96 4.72 -8.14
C ARG A 78 -4.95 4.16 -7.14
N VAL A 79 -5.44 3.77 -5.98
CA VAL A 79 -4.68 3.03 -4.98
C VAL A 79 -5.22 1.61 -4.95
N GLN A 80 -4.35 0.64 -5.14
CA GLN A 80 -4.67 -0.79 -4.99
C GLN A 80 -4.04 -1.29 -3.71
N ILE A 81 -4.81 -1.99 -2.88
CA ILE A 81 -4.34 -2.64 -1.66
C ILE A 81 -4.68 -4.10 -1.76
N CYS A 82 -3.69 -4.97 -1.53
CA CYS A 82 -3.89 -6.41 -1.58
C CYS A 82 -2.93 -7.16 -0.63
N GLY A 83 -3.20 -8.44 -0.45
CA GLY A 83 -2.47 -9.30 0.48
C GLY A 83 -1.17 -9.89 -0.05
N GLY A 84 -0.69 -9.44 -1.19
CA GLY A 84 0.57 -9.90 -1.77
C GLY A 84 0.71 -9.54 -3.25
N ALA A 85 1.89 -9.76 -3.81
CA ALA A 85 2.21 -9.46 -5.20
C ALA A 85 3.23 -10.47 -5.76
N HIS A 86 2.87 -11.76 -5.72
CA HIS A 86 3.69 -12.81 -6.32
C HIS A 86 3.71 -12.68 -7.86
N PRO A 87 4.84 -12.88 -8.53
CA PRO A 87 6.14 -13.35 -8.03
C PRO A 87 7.10 -12.25 -7.57
N ARG A 88 6.72 -10.97 -7.65
CA ARG A 88 7.59 -9.85 -7.22
C ARG A 88 8.01 -9.96 -5.75
N TYR A 89 7.10 -10.43 -4.90
CA TYR A 89 7.34 -10.74 -3.50
C TYR A 89 6.96 -12.19 -3.21
N ALA A 90 7.72 -12.87 -2.35
CA ALA A 90 7.38 -14.20 -1.88
C ALA A 90 6.03 -14.18 -1.16
N ARG A 91 5.22 -15.21 -1.35
CA ARG A 91 3.91 -15.32 -0.69
C ARG A 91 4.08 -15.42 0.82
N ASN A 92 3.23 -14.71 1.55
CA ASN A 92 3.10 -14.91 2.98
C ASN A 92 2.16 -16.10 3.21
N PRO A 93 2.61 -17.17 3.89
CA PRO A 93 1.79 -18.37 4.11
C PRO A 93 0.62 -18.13 5.08
N GLY A 94 0.65 -17.06 5.88
CA GLY A 94 -0.35 -16.77 6.91
C GLY A 94 -0.17 -17.59 8.18
N THR A 95 0.74 -18.55 8.18
CA THR A 95 0.99 -19.49 9.29
C THR A 95 2.09 -19.02 10.25
N GLY A 96 2.87 -18.03 9.84
CA GLY A 96 4.07 -17.59 10.58
C GLY A 96 5.32 -18.43 10.31
N GLU A 97 5.22 -19.45 9.47
CA GLU A 97 6.39 -20.24 9.05
C GLU A 97 7.35 -19.43 8.16
N PRO A 98 8.66 -19.77 8.16
CA PRO A 98 9.63 -19.12 7.29
C PRO A 98 9.24 -19.23 5.82
N LEU A 99 9.31 -18.12 5.08
CA LEU A 99 8.84 -18.01 3.69
C LEU A 99 9.49 -19.02 2.72
N GLY A 100 10.77 -19.34 2.94
CA GLY A 100 11.52 -20.22 2.06
C GLY A 100 11.22 -21.71 2.24
N THR A 101 10.55 -22.09 3.31
CA THR A 101 10.30 -23.49 3.68
C THR A 101 8.83 -23.80 3.93
N ALA A 102 7.98 -22.79 3.98
CA ALA A 102 6.55 -22.96 4.21
C ALA A 102 5.90 -23.71 3.02
N ILE A 103 5.19 -24.77 3.34
CA ILE A 103 4.46 -25.60 2.37
C ILE A 103 2.95 -25.52 2.54
N THR A 104 2.48 -24.96 3.65
CA THR A 104 1.06 -24.80 3.96
C THR A 104 0.68 -23.34 3.82
N LEU A 105 -0.42 -23.05 3.11
CA LEU A 105 -1.02 -21.73 2.98
C LEU A 105 -2.30 -21.68 3.79
N GLN A 106 -2.45 -20.63 4.58
CA GLN A 106 -3.67 -20.36 5.35
C GLN A 106 -4.39 -19.17 4.74
N ALA A 107 -5.62 -19.38 4.29
CA ALA A 107 -6.49 -18.30 3.83
C ALA A 107 -7.14 -17.61 5.03
N GLY A 108 -7.32 -16.29 4.93
CA GLY A 108 -8.00 -15.50 5.93
C GLY A 108 -8.54 -14.21 5.33
N TRP A 109 -9.63 -13.69 5.91
CA TRP A 109 -10.18 -12.41 5.49
C TRP A 109 -9.33 -11.25 6.03
N ARG A 110 -9.40 -10.14 5.30
CA ARG A 110 -8.79 -8.86 5.68
C ARG A 110 -9.76 -7.74 5.38
N GLU A 111 -9.77 -6.76 6.24
CA GLU A 111 -10.59 -5.58 6.12
C GLU A 111 -9.69 -4.35 6.13
N ILE A 112 -9.83 -3.51 5.10
CA ILE A 112 -9.15 -2.22 5.04
C ILE A 112 -10.13 -1.19 5.55
N LEU A 113 -9.75 -0.49 6.62
CA LEU A 113 -10.57 0.52 7.26
C LEU A 113 -10.24 1.90 6.68
N HIS A 114 -11.27 2.70 6.43
CA HIS A 114 -11.14 4.08 5.98
C HIS A 114 -12.30 4.94 6.50
N ASP A 115 -12.53 4.82 7.79
CA ASP A 115 -13.48 5.63 8.56
C ASP A 115 -12.77 6.77 9.33
N PRO A 116 -13.47 7.68 10.02
CA PRO A 116 -12.85 8.79 10.73
C PRO A 116 -11.86 8.39 11.84
N ARG A 117 -11.98 7.18 12.40
CA ARG A 117 -11.04 6.67 13.42
C ARG A 117 -9.85 5.95 12.80
N HIS A 118 -10.01 5.47 11.57
CA HIS A 118 -9.02 4.70 10.83
C HIS A 118 -8.87 5.28 9.42
N PRO A 119 -8.34 6.49 9.29
CA PRO A 119 -8.29 7.22 8.02
C PRO A 119 -7.15 6.73 7.14
N SER A 120 -7.31 5.57 6.49
CA SER A 120 -6.35 5.11 5.49
C SER A 120 -6.17 6.15 4.38
N ALA A 121 -4.91 6.44 4.04
CA ALA A 121 -4.56 7.53 3.14
C ALA A 121 -3.26 7.25 2.36
N VAL A 122 -3.05 8.00 1.30
CA VAL A 122 -1.78 8.08 0.58
C VAL A 122 -1.23 9.49 0.69
N VAL A 123 0.03 9.61 1.05
CA VAL A 123 0.75 10.88 1.13
C VAL A 123 1.60 11.03 -0.13
N LEU A 124 1.34 12.10 -0.89
CA LEU A 124 1.98 12.37 -2.16
C LEU A 124 2.91 13.57 -2.07
N PRO A 125 4.17 13.46 -2.56
CA PRO A 125 5.12 14.58 -2.60
C PRO A 125 4.82 15.47 -3.82
N ILE A 126 3.86 16.37 -3.70
CA ILE A 126 3.45 17.25 -4.79
C ILE A 126 4.57 18.24 -5.10
N ALA A 127 5.04 18.24 -6.35
CA ALA A 127 5.96 19.25 -6.84
C ALA A 127 5.25 20.62 -6.87
N ARG A 128 5.88 21.63 -6.27
CA ARG A 128 5.43 23.01 -6.38
C ARG A 128 6.14 23.63 -7.56
N ASP A 129 5.43 24.39 -8.38
CA ASP A 129 6.06 25.25 -9.37
C ASP A 129 6.94 26.25 -8.59
N VAL A 130 8.24 26.16 -8.76
CA VAL A 130 9.15 27.21 -8.33
C VAL A 130 8.88 28.37 -9.27
N PRO A 131 8.49 29.56 -8.78
CA PRO A 131 8.36 30.73 -9.65
C PRO A 131 9.71 30.91 -10.35
N SER A 132 9.72 30.94 -11.68
CA SER A 132 10.92 31.32 -12.41
C SER A 132 11.27 32.74 -11.99
N GLU A 133 12.34 32.90 -11.22
CA GLU A 133 12.94 34.22 -11.04
C GLU A 133 13.36 34.71 -12.41
N SER A 134 12.63 35.68 -12.91
CA SER A 134 12.94 36.44 -14.13
C SER A 134 13.85 37.60 -13.80
#